data_db41c9c2435c4c8e9052a489d0272ba4
#
_entry.id   db41c9c2435c4c8e9052a489d0272ba4
#
_cell.length_a   1.000
_cell.length_b   1.000
_cell.length_c   1.000
_cell.angle_alpha   90.00
_cell.angle_beta   90.00
_cell.angle_gamma   90.00
#
_symmetry.space_group_name_H-M   'P 1'
#
loop_
_entity.id
_entity.type
_entity.pdbx_description
1 polymer ?
#
loop_
_entity_poly.entity_id
_entity_poly.type
_entity_poly.pdbx_seq_one_letter_code
_entity_poly.pdbx_strand_id
1 'polypeptide(L)'
;MRNILKRLLKRIWKPRSLLLVRSLEASGLINDIAKTIGACSYLEIGVEHGLTFNRVKVFQKTAVDPSFRFDHQKNLRAGLTFHEITSDIFFQKAAKRENQNLRFDLVFIDGLHVFEQVLRDFINSVNLMSPGGVIVIDDTVPIDEYSALPSQEDCYRLRTASGKHNDGSWHGDVYKLIHILSKNEKHKIRIATVTDLNNPKTVVWMVDGDWSSFEIESSSVDKTFDELFENGTPRSFMPMKRREFLDFFKMNSMAIK
;
A
#
# COMPACT_ATOMS: atom_id res chain seq x y z
N MET A 1 6.12 10.14 -33.35
CA MET A 1 6.39 10.27 -31.89
C MET A 1 5.64 9.26 -31.01
N ARG A 2 4.31 9.08 -31.12
CA ARG A 2 3.55 8.08 -30.31
C ARG A 2 4.08 6.63 -30.36
N ASN A 3 4.62 6.17 -31.50
CA ASN A 3 5.13 4.79 -31.63
C ASN A 3 6.53 4.59 -31.02
N ILE A 4 7.35 5.65 -30.92
CA ILE A 4 8.66 5.61 -30.28
C ILE A 4 8.48 5.57 -28.76
N LEU A 5 7.55 6.35 -28.23
CA LEU A 5 7.19 6.37 -26.80
C LEU A 5 6.64 5.01 -26.33
N LYS A 6 5.74 4.39 -27.13
CA LYS A 6 5.25 3.02 -26.86
C LYS A 6 6.36 1.95 -26.90
N ARG A 7 7.40 2.15 -27.75
CA ARG A 7 8.59 1.26 -27.79
C ARG A 7 9.52 1.49 -26.59
N LEU A 8 9.68 2.74 -26.13
CA LEU A 8 10.47 3.09 -24.92
C LEU A 8 9.79 2.56 -23.67
N LEU A 9 8.47 2.75 -23.51
CA LEU A 9 7.70 2.20 -22.38
C LEU A 9 7.75 0.67 -22.30
N LYS A 10 7.82 -0.04 -23.46
CA LYS A 10 8.02 -1.50 -23.48
C LYS A 10 9.42 -1.95 -23.05
N ARG A 11 10.39 -1.07 -22.96
CA ARG A 11 11.80 -1.39 -22.64
C ARG A 11 12.17 -1.18 -21.16
N ILE A 12 11.30 -0.49 -20.40
CA ILE A 12 11.49 -0.29 -18.94
C ILE A 12 10.80 -1.45 -18.21
N TRP A 13 11.37 -2.62 -18.39
CA TRP A 13 10.90 -3.83 -17.73
C TRP A 13 11.63 -3.98 -16.40
N LYS A 14 10.93 -3.84 -15.27
CA LYS A 14 11.49 -4.25 -13.99
C LYS A 14 11.93 -5.70 -14.12
N PRO A 15 13.17 -6.07 -13.83
CA PRO A 15 13.59 -7.46 -13.94
C PRO A 15 12.64 -8.33 -13.10
N ARG A 16 12.19 -9.45 -13.63
CA ARG A 16 11.30 -10.40 -12.91
C ARG A 16 11.84 -10.77 -11.52
N SER A 17 13.17 -10.79 -11.38
CA SER A 17 13.85 -11.00 -10.09
C SER A 17 13.53 -9.92 -9.06
N LEU A 18 13.50 -8.64 -9.46
CA LEU A 18 13.23 -7.53 -8.55
C LEU A 18 11.75 -7.53 -8.10
N LEU A 19 10.81 -7.77 -9.02
CA LEU A 19 9.39 -7.93 -8.68
C LEU A 19 9.18 -9.09 -7.70
N LEU A 20 9.87 -10.21 -7.92
CA LEU A 20 9.80 -11.35 -7.04
C LEU A 20 10.35 -11.04 -5.64
N VAL A 21 11.50 -10.36 -5.54
CA VAL A 21 12.11 -9.99 -4.26
C VAL A 21 11.18 -9.04 -3.49
N ARG A 22 10.69 -7.98 -4.12
CA ARG A 22 9.75 -7.02 -3.51
C ARG A 22 8.49 -7.72 -2.99
N SER A 23 7.93 -8.63 -3.78
CA SER A 23 6.76 -9.43 -3.41
C SER A 23 7.04 -10.40 -2.25
N LEU A 24 8.23 -11.02 -2.18
CA LEU A 24 8.63 -11.86 -1.07
C LEU A 24 8.76 -11.06 0.23
N GLU A 25 9.34 -9.86 0.16
CA GLU A 25 9.46 -8.95 1.30
C GLU A 25 8.10 -8.45 1.77
N ALA A 26 7.25 -7.98 0.84
CA ALA A 26 5.90 -7.52 1.12
C ALA A 26 5.07 -8.62 1.80
N SER A 27 4.97 -9.78 1.16
CA SER A 27 4.21 -10.91 1.71
C SER A 27 4.79 -11.43 3.03
N GLY A 28 6.11 -11.34 3.22
CA GLY A 28 6.78 -11.68 4.46
C GLY A 28 6.36 -10.75 5.60
N LEU A 29 6.40 -9.43 5.41
CA LEU A 29 5.94 -8.44 6.39
C LEU A 29 4.45 -8.61 6.69
N ILE A 30 3.61 -8.73 5.66
CA ILE A 30 2.16 -8.94 5.78
C ILE A 30 1.85 -10.20 6.59
N ASN A 31 2.57 -11.31 6.35
CA ASN A 31 2.38 -12.55 7.10
C ASN A 31 2.80 -12.43 8.57
N ASP A 32 3.84 -11.67 8.89
CA ASP A 32 4.25 -11.42 10.28
C ASP A 32 3.18 -10.59 11.02
N ILE A 33 2.64 -9.56 10.36
CA ILE A 33 1.54 -8.75 10.90
C ILE A 33 0.31 -9.63 11.09
N ALA A 34 -0.11 -10.37 10.05
CA ALA A 34 -1.26 -11.27 10.09
C ALA A 34 -1.17 -12.26 11.25
N LYS A 35 0.01 -12.86 11.47
CA LYS A 35 0.26 -13.76 12.60
C LYS A 35 0.14 -13.05 13.95
N THR A 36 0.64 -11.82 14.04
CA THR A 36 0.64 -11.04 15.30
C THR A 36 -0.77 -10.69 15.73
N ILE A 37 -1.64 -10.26 14.80
CA ILE A 37 -3.03 -9.87 15.10
C ILE A 37 -4.01 -11.05 15.02
N GLY A 38 -3.59 -12.21 14.52
CA GLY A 38 -4.47 -13.37 14.30
C GLY A 38 -5.44 -13.15 13.13
N ALA A 39 -4.99 -12.48 12.06
CA ALA A 39 -5.85 -12.13 10.93
C ALA A 39 -6.45 -13.35 10.24
N CYS A 40 -7.76 -13.33 10.02
CA CYS A 40 -8.53 -14.34 9.29
C CYS A 40 -8.97 -13.84 7.91
N SER A 41 -9.03 -12.50 7.69
CA SER A 41 -9.49 -11.85 6.47
C SER A 41 -8.46 -10.82 5.96
N TYR A 42 -8.27 -10.80 4.63
CA TYR A 42 -7.28 -9.98 3.94
C TYR A 42 -7.83 -9.39 2.66
N LEU A 43 -7.62 -8.11 2.43
CA LEU A 43 -7.90 -7.41 1.18
C LEU A 43 -6.60 -6.91 0.56
N GLU A 44 -6.40 -7.15 -0.74
CA GLU A 44 -5.32 -6.55 -1.53
C GLU A 44 -5.91 -5.73 -2.67
N ILE A 45 -5.52 -4.45 -2.74
CA ILE A 45 -5.86 -3.51 -3.81
C ILE A 45 -4.62 -3.33 -4.66
N GLY A 46 -4.72 -3.63 -5.97
CA GLY A 46 -3.57 -3.64 -6.87
C GLY A 46 -2.81 -4.96 -6.82
N VAL A 47 -3.41 -6.01 -7.36
CA VAL A 47 -2.89 -7.40 -7.28
C VAL A 47 -2.01 -7.75 -8.47
N GLU A 48 -2.26 -7.17 -9.62
CA GLU A 48 -1.55 -7.31 -10.88
C GLU A 48 -1.18 -8.77 -11.22
N HIS A 49 0.05 -9.18 -10.91
CA HIS A 49 0.56 -10.54 -11.16
C HIS A 49 0.23 -11.56 -10.04
N GLY A 50 -0.42 -11.16 -8.98
CA GLY A 50 -0.75 -12.01 -7.83
C GLY A 50 0.46 -12.48 -7.02
N LEU A 51 1.63 -11.85 -7.18
CA LEU A 51 2.85 -12.32 -6.55
C LEU A 51 2.82 -12.17 -5.03
N THR A 52 2.30 -11.08 -4.50
CA THR A 52 2.09 -10.87 -3.06
C THR A 52 0.89 -11.65 -2.57
N PHE A 53 -0.26 -11.46 -3.21
CA PHE A 53 -1.54 -12.07 -2.85
C PHE A 53 -1.44 -13.59 -2.64
N ASN A 54 -0.80 -14.30 -3.57
CA ASN A 54 -0.69 -15.76 -3.50
C ASN A 54 0.19 -16.24 -2.33
N ARG A 55 1.10 -15.41 -1.79
CA ARG A 55 2.01 -15.73 -0.69
C ARG A 55 1.48 -15.36 0.68
N VAL A 56 0.49 -14.49 0.75
CA VAL A 56 -0.17 -14.14 2.02
C VAL A 56 -0.92 -15.35 2.55
N LYS A 57 -0.66 -15.69 3.85
CA LYS A 57 -1.12 -16.91 4.54
C LYS A 57 -2.36 -16.64 5.41
N VAL A 58 -3.29 -15.86 4.90
CA VAL A 58 -4.61 -15.61 5.51
C VAL A 58 -5.64 -16.48 4.79
N PHE A 59 -6.63 -17.01 5.51
CA PHE A 59 -7.60 -17.95 4.93
C PHE A 59 -8.57 -17.26 3.96
N GLN A 60 -9.25 -16.19 4.41
CA GLN A 60 -10.16 -15.43 3.57
C GLN A 60 -9.38 -14.30 2.91
N LYS A 61 -9.30 -14.32 1.59
CA LYS A 61 -8.58 -13.30 0.83
C LYS A 61 -9.41 -12.75 -0.30
N THR A 62 -9.47 -11.44 -0.39
CA THR A 62 -10.13 -10.69 -1.47
C THR A 62 -9.08 -9.94 -2.28
N ALA A 63 -9.07 -10.17 -3.60
CA ALA A 63 -8.22 -9.50 -4.57
C ALA A 63 -9.04 -8.49 -5.36
N VAL A 64 -8.55 -7.26 -5.48
CA VAL A 64 -9.17 -6.20 -6.28
C VAL A 64 -8.12 -5.62 -7.22
N ASP A 65 -8.36 -5.73 -8.52
CA ASP A 65 -7.50 -5.18 -9.57
C ASP A 65 -8.32 -4.96 -10.85
N PRO A 66 -8.15 -3.86 -11.58
CA PRO A 66 -8.88 -3.66 -12.83
C PRO A 66 -8.51 -4.66 -13.92
N SER A 67 -7.34 -5.33 -13.81
CA SER A 67 -6.87 -6.30 -14.82
C SER A 67 -5.84 -7.25 -14.23
N PHE A 68 -6.25 -8.45 -13.82
CA PHE A 68 -5.34 -9.48 -13.35
C PHE A 68 -4.42 -9.95 -14.48
N ARG A 69 -3.11 -9.97 -14.23
CA ARG A 69 -2.08 -10.47 -15.15
C ARG A 69 -1.69 -11.93 -14.88
N PHE A 70 -2.58 -12.70 -14.30
CA PHE A 70 -2.45 -14.13 -14.07
C PHE A 70 -3.81 -14.80 -14.19
N ASP A 71 -3.83 -16.12 -14.43
CA ASP A 71 -5.06 -16.89 -14.54
C ASP A 71 -5.64 -17.15 -13.13
N HIS A 72 -6.43 -16.18 -12.64
CA HIS A 72 -7.05 -16.27 -11.33
C HIS A 72 -8.17 -17.34 -11.27
N GLN A 73 -8.77 -17.69 -12.42
CA GLN A 73 -9.80 -18.72 -12.51
C GLN A 73 -9.25 -20.11 -12.11
N LYS A 74 -7.99 -20.39 -12.44
CA LYS A 74 -7.31 -21.64 -12.03
C LYS A 74 -6.98 -21.67 -10.54
N ASN A 75 -7.01 -20.53 -9.86
CA ASN A 75 -6.70 -20.40 -8.43
C ASN A 75 -7.95 -20.37 -7.55
N LEU A 76 -9.15 -20.54 -8.11
CA LEU A 76 -10.38 -20.55 -7.34
C LEU A 76 -10.37 -21.71 -6.33
N ARG A 77 -10.45 -21.34 -5.07
CA ARG A 77 -10.59 -22.25 -3.92
C ARG A 77 -11.37 -21.56 -2.82
N ALA A 78 -11.85 -22.33 -1.85
CA ALA A 78 -12.56 -21.78 -0.71
C ALA A 78 -11.75 -20.67 -0.01
N GLY A 79 -12.40 -19.57 0.33
CA GLY A 79 -11.80 -18.41 0.98
C GLY A 79 -11.12 -17.40 0.04
N LEU A 80 -11.08 -17.63 -1.28
CA LEU A 80 -10.56 -16.67 -2.24
C LEU A 80 -11.68 -16.00 -3.03
N THR A 81 -11.63 -14.68 -3.12
CA THR A 81 -12.54 -13.88 -3.95
C THR A 81 -11.73 -12.94 -4.84
N PHE A 82 -12.08 -12.86 -6.12
CA PHE A 82 -11.40 -12.02 -7.10
C PHE A 82 -12.40 -11.05 -7.71
N HIS A 83 -12.06 -9.77 -7.71
CA HIS A 83 -12.82 -8.68 -8.33
C HIS A 83 -11.98 -7.99 -9.39
N GLU A 84 -12.21 -8.33 -10.67
CA GLU A 84 -11.53 -7.67 -11.80
C GLU A 84 -12.25 -6.36 -12.14
N ILE A 85 -12.13 -5.40 -11.23
CA ILE A 85 -12.72 -4.06 -11.27
C ILE A 85 -11.81 -3.06 -10.56
N THR A 86 -12.04 -1.77 -10.75
CA THR A 86 -11.34 -0.73 -9.98
C THR A 86 -11.73 -0.77 -8.51
N SER A 87 -10.84 -0.28 -7.64
CA SER A 87 -11.10 -0.16 -6.21
C SER A 87 -12.33 0.72 -5.92
N ASP A 88 -12.54 1.82 -6.64
CA ASP A 88 -13.71 2.68 -6.50
C ASP A 88 -15.02 1.90 -6.72
N ILE A 89 -15.08 1.06 -7.77
CA ILE A 89 -16.25 0.20 -8.05
C ILE A 89 -16.42 -0.87 -6.96
N PHE A 90 -15.31 -1.45 -6.50
CA PHE A 90 -15.34 -2.43 -5.41
C PHE A 90 -15.93 -1.83 -4.13
N PHE A 91 -15.42 -0.69 -3.68
CA PHE A 91 -15.89 -0.02 -2.47
C PHE A 91 -17.34 0.47 -2.61
N GLN A 92 -17.74 0.97 -3.80
CA GLN A 92 -19.13 1.33 -4.07
C GLN A 92 -20.07 0.12 -3.92
N LYS A 93 -19.67 -1.06 -4.37
CA LYS A 93 -20.45 -2.30 -4.19
C LYS A 93 -20.46 -2.75 -2.73
N ALA A 94 -19.33 -2.64 -2.03
CA ALA A 94 -19.22 -3.00 -0.62
C ALA A 94 -20.11 -2.13 0.28
N ALA A 95 -20.28 -0.85 -0.05
CA ALA A 95 -21.13 0.08 0.69
C ALA A 95 -22.65 -0.19 0.51
N LYS A 96 -23.05 -0.94 -0.53
CA LYS A 96 -24.47 -1.31 -0.74
C LYS A 96 -24.89 -2.35 0.31
N ARG A 97 -26.19 -2.32 0.69
CA ARG A 97 -26.78 -3.13 1.77
C ARG A 97 -26.49 -4.63 1.72
N GLU A 98 -26.17 -5.18 0.55
CA GLU A 98 -25.90 -6.61 0.36
C GLU A 98 -24.63 -7.10 1.06
N ASN A 99 -23.69 -6.19 1.42
CA ASN A 99 -22.37 -6.50 2.00
C ASN A 99 -22.13 -5.82 3.36
N GLN A 100 -23.19 -5.53 4.15
CA GLN A 100 -23.06 -4.80 5.43
C GLN A 100 -22.11 -5.43 6.44
N ASN A 101 -21.77 -6.72 6.29
CA ASN A 101 -20.88 -7.47 7.20
C ASN A 101 -19.47 -7.68 6.63
N LEU A 102 -19.13 -7.11 5.47
CA LEU A 102 -17.79 -7.24 4.91
C LEU A 102 -16.80 -6.47 5.77
N ARG A 103 -15.84 -7.19 6.37
CA ARG A 103 -14.78 -6.62 7.20
C ARG A 103 -13.47 -7.32 6.92
N PHE A 104 -12.37 -6.57 7.08
CA PHE A 104 -11.02 -7.09 6.88
C PHE A 104 -10.16 -6.82 8.10
N ASP A 105 -9.39 -7.82 8.52
CA ASP A 105 -8.42 -7.70 9.59
C ASP A 105 -7.11 -7.09 9.08
N LEU A 106 -6.82 -7.29 7.79
CA LEU A 106 -5.61 -6.80 7.17
C LEU A 106 -5.88 -6.34 5.74
N VAL A 107 -5.47 -5.12 5.43
CA VAL A 107 -5.59 -4.53 4.09
C VAL A 107 -4.20 -4.16 3.58
N PHE A 108 -3.92 -4.47 2.32
CA PHE A 108 -2.73 -4.00 1.60
C PHE A 108 -3.15 -3.14 0.41
N ILE A 109 -2.64 -1.91 0.37
CA ILE A 109 -2.90 -0.93 -0.67
C ILE A 109 -1.64 -0.78 -1.53
N ASP A 110 -1.70 -1.31 -2.75
CA ASP A 110 -0.64 -1.32 -3.78
C ASP A 110 -1.26 -1.05 -5.17
N GLY A 111 -2.24 -0.14 -5.21
CA GLY A 111 -3.01 0.18 -6.41
C GLY A 111 -2.37 1.25 -7.28
N LEU A 112 -3.14 2.27 -7.69
CA LEU A 112 -2.62 3.40 -8.45
C LEU A 112 -1.83 4.33 -7.53
N HIS A 113 -0.57 4.60 -7.89
CA HIS A 113 0.38 5.38 -7.08
C HIS A 113 0.15 6.90 -7.23
N VAL A 114 -1.11 7.34 -7.13
CA VAL A 114 -1.52 8.74 -7.18
C VAL A 114 -2.21 9.09 -5.86
N PHE A 115 -1.81 10.20 -5.25
CA PHE A 115 -2.25 10.61 -3.92
C PHE A 115 -3.77 10.56 -3.74
N GLU A 116 -4.52 11.13 -4.68
CA GLU A 116 -5.98 11.19 -4.58
C GLU A 116 -6.62 9.78 -4.61
N GLN A 117 -6.02 8.84 -5.35
CA GLN A 117 -6.52 7.48 -5.40
C GLN A 117 -6.17 6.71 -4.12
N VAL A 118 -4.91 6.78 -3.67
CA VAL A 118 -4.51 6.06 -2.45
C VAL A 118 -5.23 6.61 -1.22
N LEU A 119 -5.52 7.91 -1.19
CA LEU A 119 -6.33 8.52 -0.13
C LEU A 119 -7.76 7.95 -0.12
N ARG A 120 -8.41 7.85 -1.29
CA ARG A 120 -9.74 7.21 -1.39
C ARG A 120 -9.71 5.75 -0.98
N ASP A 121 -8.72 5.00 -1.46
CA ASP A 121 -8.56 3.59 -1.12
C ASP A 121 -8.33 3.40 0.39
N PHE A 122 -7.55 4.27 1.01
CA PHE A 122 -7.32 4.27 2.45
C PHE A 122 -8.61 4.56 3.25
N ILE A 123 -9.32 5.66 2.94
CA ILE A 123 -10.58 6.03 3.63
C ILE A 123 -11.63 4.94 3.48
N ASN A 124 -11.79 4.40 2.26
CA ASN A 124 -12.75 3.34 2.02
C ASN A 124 -12.34 2.04 2.73
N SER A 125 -11.04 1.75 2.84
CA SER A 125 -10.55 0.61 3.61
C SER A 125 -10.85 0.75 5.09
N VAL A 126 -10.65 1.95 5.68
CA VAL A 126 -11.01 2.25 7.07
C VAL A 126 -12.45 1.86 7.39
N ASN A 127 -13.40 2.17 6.48
CA ASN A 127 -14.81 1.83 6.65
C ASN A 127 -15.10 0.31 6.65
N LEU A 128 -14.16 -0.49 6.17
CA LEU A 128 -14.25 -1.97 6.10
C LEU A 128 -13.30 -2.67 7.09
N MET A 129 -12.62 -1.93 7.98
CA MET A 129 -11.74 -2.54 8.96
C MET A 129 -12.50 -3.27 10.07
N SER A 130 -12.00 -4.44 10.43
CA SER A 130 -12.34 -5.10 11.69
C SER A 130 -11.72 -4.34 12.87
N PRO A 131 -12.29 -4.41 14.07
CA PRO A 131 -11.58 -3.95 15.28
C PRO A 131 -10.21 -4.62 15.41
N GLY A 132 -9.19 -3.82 15.71
CA GLY A 132 -7.79 -4.28 15.79
C GLY A 132 -7.12 -4.57 14.43
N GLY A 133 -7.78 -4.25 13.33
CA GLY A 133 -7.24 -4.46 11.99
C GLY A 133 -6.11 -3.48 11.63
N VAL A 134 -5.37 -3.83 10.58
CA VAL A 134 -4.14 -3.12 10.15
C VAL A 134 -4.18 -2.85 8.66
N ILE A 135 -3.72 -1.67 8.26
CA ILE A 135 -3.54 -1.29 6.85
C ILE A 135 -2.04 -1.18 6.55
N VAL A 136 -1.60 -1.81 5.47
CA VAL A 136 -0.24 -1.70 4.93
C VAL A 136 -0.31 -0.95 3.61
N ILE A 137 0.56 0.03 3.40
CA ILE A 137 0.59 0.89 2.21
C ILE A 137 1.94 0.74 1.53
N ASP A 138 1.94 0.45 0.23
CA ASP A 138 3.15 0.38 -0.59
C ASP A 138 3.58 1.75 -1.12
N ASP A 139 4.79 1.83 -1.67
CA ASP A 139 5.35 2.98 -2.38
C ASP A 139 5.40 4.30 -1.58
N THR A 140 5.49 4.19 -0.26
CA THR A 140 5.41 5.35 0.66
C THR A 140 6.70 6.15 0.78
N VAL A 141 7.83 5.62 0.28
CA VAL A 141 9.15 6.26 0.33
C VAL A 141 9.75 6.28 -1.08
N PRO A 142 9.54 7.37 -1.84
CA PRO A 142 10.16 7.53 -3.16
C PRO A 142 11.69 7.55 -3.05
N ILE A 143 12.37 6.98 -4.07
CA ILE A 143 13.84 6.90 -4.10
C ILE A 143 14.49 8.19 -4.58
N ASP A 144 13.76 9.02 -5.32
CA ASP A 144 14.18 10.32 -5.81
C ASP A 144 12.96 11.18 -6.20
N GLU A 145 13.22 12.46 -6.51
CA GLU A 145 12.22 13.45 -6.93
C GLU A 145 11.42 13.01 -8.16
N TYR A 146 12.00 12.23 -9.05
CA TYR A 146 11.30 11.74 -10.25
C TYR A 146 10.33 10.62 -9.91
N SER A 147 10.73 9.69 -9.04
CA SER A 147 9.86 8.60 -8.61
C SER A 147 8.68 9.08 -7.76
N ALA A 148 8.78 10.28 -7.18
CA ALA A 148 7.75 10.94 -6.39
C ALA A 148 6.67 11.66 -7.24
N LEU A 149 6.85 11.69 -8.57
CA LEU A 149 5.89 12.35 -9.46
C LEU A 149 4.60 11.52 -9.60
N PRO A 150 3.42 12.16 -9.62
CA PRO A 150 2.14 11.45 -9.77
C PRO A 150 1.97 10.81 -11.15
N SER A 151 2.72 11.28 -12.17
CA SER A 151 2.71 10.75 -13.52
C SER A 151 3.89 9.82 -13.76
N GLN A 152 3.62 8.54 -14.04
CA GLN A 152 4.64 7.56 -14.40
C GLN A 152 5.38 7.96 -15.69
N GLU A 153 4.67 8.52 -16.67
CA GLU A 153 5.27 9.00 -17.93
C GLU A 153 6.26 10.14 -17.65
N ASP A 154 5.89 11.10 -16.84
CA ASP A 154 6.78 12.21 -16.46
C ASP A 154 7.97 11.73 -15.63
N CYS A 155 7.77 10.80 -14.70
CA CYS A 155 8.86 10.17 -13.96
C CYS A 155 9.93 9.62 -14.91
N TYR A 156 9.53 8.80 -15.86
CA TYR A 156 10.47 8.17 -16.79
C TYR A 156 11.10 9.16 -17.76
N ARG A 157 10.32 10.09 -18.29
CA ARG A 157 10.77 11.12 -19.22
C ARG A 157 11.80 12.06 -18.57
N LEU A 158 11.49 12.60 -17.38
CA LEU A 158 12.33 13.57 -16.70
C LEU A 158 13.59 12.92 -16.14
N ARG A 159 13.51 11.70 -15.55
CA ARG A 159 14.66 10.95 -15.08
C ARG A 159 15.64 10.65 -16.22
N THR A 160 15.13 10.25 -17.39
CA THR A 160 15.95 10.01 -18.58
C THR A 160 16.60 11.31 -19.09
N ALA A 161 15.84 12.42 -19.12
CA ALA A 161 16.36 13.72 -19.56
C ALA A 161 17.47 14.28 -18.64
N SER A 162 17.41 13.94 -17.34
CA SER A 162 18.46 14.34 -16.36
C SER A 162 19.73 13.48 -16.44
N GLY A 163 19.77 12.46 -17.29
CA GLY A 163 20.88 11.52 -17.39
C GLY A 163 20.94 10.48 -16.26
N LYS A 164 19.98 10.45 -15.33
CA LYS A 164 19.91 9.43 -14.29
C LYS A 164 19.45 8.09 -14.88
N HIS A 165 19.98 7.00 -14.31
CA HIS A 165 19.56 5.65 -14.71
C HIS A 165 18.08 5.43 -14.39
N ASN A 166 17.32 4.96 -15.38
CA ASN A 166 15.92 4.63 -15.21
C ASN A 166 15.76 3.13 -14.95
N ASP A 167 15.64 2.76 -13.68
CA ASP A 167 15.43 1.39 -13.22
C ASP A 167 13.95 0.94 -13.25
N GLY A 168 13.06 1.81 -13.77
CA GLY A 168 11.61 1.57 -13.81
C GLY A 168 10.90 1.78 -12.46
N SER A 169 11.58 2.31 -11.46
CA SER A 169 10.94 2.63 -10.17
C SER A 169 10.07 3.88 -10.30
N TRP A 170 8.81 3.75 -9.94
CA TRP A 170 7.84 4.83 -9.81
C TRP A 170 6.98 4.55 -8.58
N HIS A 171 7.02 5.45 -7.62
CA HIS A 171 6.29 5.36 -6.35
C HIS A 171 5.08 6.31 -6.34
N GLY A 172 5.06 7.25 -7.30
CA GLY A 172 4.05 8.29 -7.31
C GLY A 172 4.13 9.20 -6.09
N ASP A 173 3.06 9.87 -5.80
CA ASP A 173 2.98 10.80 -4.66
C ASP A 173 2.24 10.21 -3.44
N VAL A 174 2.31 8.90 -3.27
CA VAL A 174 1.74 8.14 -2.13
C VAL A 174 2.24 8.65 -0.78
N TYR A 175 3.51 9.11 -0.71
CA TYR A 175 4.11 9.67 0.50
C TYR A 175 3.29 10.81 1.14
N LYS A 176 2.50 11.53 0.35
CA LYS A 176 1.61 12.59 0.81
C LYS A 176 0.56 12.08 1.79
N LEU A 177 0.03 10.87 1.57
CA LEU A 177 -0.88 10.23 2.53
C LEU A 177 -0.19 10.01 3.87
N ILE A 178 1.04 9.50 3.87
CA ILE A 178 1.77 9.25 5.12
C ILE A 178 2.07 10.57 5.85
N HIS A 179 2.40 11.62 5.11
CA HIS A 179 2.57 12.96 5.68
C HIS A 179 1.30 13.45 6.39
N ILE A 180 0.13 13.31 5.77
CA ILE A 180 -1.15 13.67 6.38
C ILE A 180 -1.42 12.82 7.63
N LEU A 181 -1.26 11.50 7.53
CA LEU A 181 -1.50 10.59 8.65
C LEU A 181 -0.55 10.88 9.82
N SER A 182 0.69 11.27 9.53
CA SER A 182 1.68 11.62 10.58
C SER A 182 1.35 12.89 11.37
N LYS A 183 0.46 13.74 10.85
CA LYS A 183 -0.02 14.96 11.51
C LYS A 183 -1.34 14.77 12.24
N ASN A 184 -1.98 13.61 12.09
CA ASN A 184 -3.30 13.34 12.68
C ASN A 184 -3.17 12.99 14.16
N GLU A 185 -2.95 14.02 15.00
CA GLU A 185 -2.68 13.87 16.44
C GLU A 185 -3.92 13.53 17.28
N LYS A 186 -5.12 13.94 16.83
CA LYS A 186 -6.38 13.72 17.56
C LYS A 186 -6.81 12.27 17.59
N HIS A 187 -6.51 11.54 16.53
CA HIS A 187 -6.87 10.14 16.44
C HIS A 187 -5.75 9.26 16.95
N LYS A 188 -6.08 8.25 17.70
CA LYS A 188 -5.12 7.26 18.25
C LYS A 188 -4.49 6.38 17.15
N ILE A 189 -4.17 6.99 16.01
CA ILE A 189 -3.50 6.34 14.90
C ILE A 189 -2.01 6.18 15.17
N ARG A 190 -1.46 5.07 14.77
CA ARG A 190 -0.02 4.82 14.72
C ARG A 190 0.39 4.52 13.29
N ILE A 191 1.53 5.02 12.93
CA ILE A 191 2.20 4.67 11.68
C ILE A 191 3.62 4.17 11.97
N ALA A 192 4.13 3.29 11.15
CA ALA A 192 5.53 2.90 11.16
C ALA A 192 5.96 2.50 9.75
N THR A 193 7.07 3.06 9.27
CA THR A 193 7.61 2.75 7.94
C THR A 193 8.77 1.78 8.06
N VAL A 194 8.61 0.58 7.50
CA VAL A 194 9.64 -0.45 7.45
C VAL A 194 10.57 -0.15 6.29
N THR A 195 11.83 0.24 6.61
CA THR A 195 12.77 0.84 5.66
C THR A 195 13.86 -0.11 5.15
N ASP A 196 14.03 -1.29 5.74
CA ASP A 196 15.01 -2.29 5.31
C ASP A 196 14.45 -3.31 4.30
N LEU A 197 13.44 -2.89 3.54
CA LEU A 197 12.90 -3.57 2.38
C LEU A 197 13.38 -2.88 1.10
N ASN A 198 13.49 -3.62 -0.01
CA ASN A 198 13.81 -3.02 -1.32
C ASN A 198 12.79 -1.98 -1.79
N ASN A 199 11.59 -2.06 -1.25
CA ASN A 199 10.55 -1.04 -1.37
C ASN A 199 9.93 -0.83 0.01
N PRO A 200 10.23 0.28 0.73
CA PRO A 200 9.69 0.55 2.05
C PRO A 200 8.18 0.59 2.07
N LYS A 201 7.59 0.11 3.17
CA LYS A 201 6.14 0.06 3.37
C LYS A 201 5.75 0.71 4.68
N THR A 202 4.65 1.45 4.67
CA THR A 202 4.09 2.01 5.91
C THR A 202 2.94 1.17 6.42
N VAL A 203 3.02 0.84 7.69
CA VAL A 203 1.98 0.11 8.44
C VAL A 203 1.21 1.10 9.27
N VAL A 204 -0.13 1.01 9.24
CA VAL A 204 -1.05 1.93 9.90
C VAL A 204 -2.04 1.13 10.75
N TRP A 205 -2.22 1.51 12.03
CA TRP A 205 -3.18 0.87 12.93
C TRP A 205 -3.70 1.85 13.99
N MET A 206 -4.81 1.51 14.63
CA MET A 206 -5.36 2.25 15.75
C MET A 206 -4.83 1.70 17.08
N VAL A 207 -4.43 2.58 18.02
CA VAL A 207 -3.91 2.17 19.35
C VAL A 207 -4.94 1.40 20.17
N ASP A 208 -6.21 1.81 20.08
CA ASP A 208 -7.35 1.16 20.76
C ASP A 208 -8.05 0.13 19.85
N GLY A 209 -7.57 -0.05 18.64
CA GLY A 209 -8.15 -0.95 17.65
C GLY A 209 -9.46 -0.48 17.03
N ASP A 210 -9.98 0.69 17.42
CA ASP A 210 -11.27 1.20 16.92
C ASP A 210 -11.10 2.16 15.76
N TRP A 211 -11.45 1.70 14.56
CA TRP A 211 -11.44 2.49 13.34
C TRP A 211 -12.68 3.34 13.13
N SER A 212 -13.76 3.12 13.91
CA SER A 212 -15.05 3.77 13.70
C SER A 212 -15.03 5.28 13.94
N SER A 213 -14.11 5.75 14.77
CA SER A 213 -13.92 7.17 15.08
C SER A 213 -12.85 7.85 14.23
N PHE A 214 -12.24 7.11 13.30
CA PHE A 214 -11.16 7.67 12.50
C PHE A 214 -11.68 8.63 11.42
N GLU A 215 -11.14 9.84 11.39
CA GLU A 215 -11.40 10.84 10.37
C GLU A 215 -10.08 11.48 9.93
N ILE A 216 -9.96 11.87 8.67
CA ILE A 216 -8.83 12.67 8.18
C ILE A 216 -9.15 14.14 8.41
N GLU A 217 -8.35 14.81 9.26
CA GLU A 217 -8.57 16.22 9.62
C GLU A 217 -8.31 17.17 8.45
N SER A 218 -7.38 16.84 7.58
CA SER A 218 -7.04 17.64 6.39
C SER A 218 -6.47 16.75 5.29
N SER A 219 -6.94 16.98 4.07
CA SER A 219 -6.36 16.36 2.86
C SER A 219 -5.34 17.29 2.17
N SER A 220 -5.02 18.46 2.74
CA SER A 220 -4.04 19.37 2.18
C SER A 220 -2.62 18.95 2.52
N VAL A 221 -1.77 18.93 1.49
CA VAL A 221 -0.34 18.68 1.63
C VAL A 221 0.38 20.01 1.50
N ASP A 222 1.03 20.44 2.56
CA ASP A 222 1.71 21.74 2.69
C ASP A 222 3.21 21.67 2.37
N LYS A 223 3.74 20.49 2.04
CA LYS A 223 5.16 20.28 1.74
C LYS A 223 5.39 19.51 0.45
N THR A 224 6.40 19.92 -0.29
CA THR A 224 6.90 19.22 -1.47
C THR A 224 7.71 17.96 -1.09
N PHE A 225 8.05 17.14 -2.08
CA PHE A 225 8.94 15.99 -1.87
C PHE A 225 10.30 16.43 -1.32
N ASP A 226 10.94 17.45 -1.91
CA ASP A 226 12.27 17.91 -1.52
C ASP A 226 12.29 18.41 -0.07
N GLU A 227 11.26 19.15 0.37
CA GLU A 227 11.14 19.61 1.75
C GLU A 227 10.93 18.49 2.76
N LEU A 228 10.25 17.42 2.35
CA LEU A 228 9.99 16.26 3.23
C LEU A 228 11.19 15.32 3.32
N PHE A 229 11.89 15.09 2.21
CA PHE A 229 12.93 14.07 2.10
C PHE A 229 14.35 14.63 2.07
N GLU A 230 14.55 15.92 2.35
CA GLU A 230 15.87 16.58 2.38
C GLU A 230 16.92 15.77 3.17
N ASN A 231 16.52 15.18 4.28
CA ASN A 231 17.39 14.39 5.17
C ASN A 231 17.04 12.88 5.16
N GLY A 232 16.54 12.36 4.04
CA GLY A 232 16.06 10.98 3.91
C GLY A 232 14.62 10.79 4.39
N THR A 233 14.24 9.58 4.76
CA THR A 233 12.85 9.29 5.20
C THR A 233 12.49 10.14 6.42
N PRO A 234 11.37 10.90 6.37
CA PRO A 234 10.98 11.79 7.46
C PRO A 234 10.82 11.05 8.80
N ARG A 235 11.31 11.64 9.89
CA ARG A 235 11.14 11.07 11.24
C ARG A 235 9.68 10.91 11.63
N SER A 236 8.80 11.78 11.14
CA SER A 236 7.35 11.69 11.35
C SER A 236 6.73 10.43 10.72
N PHE A 237 7.39 9.79 9.75
CA PHE A 237 6.97 8.51 9.17
C PHE A 237 7.38 7.31 10.05
N MET A 238 8.01 7.55 11.20
CA MET A 238 8.48 6.51 12.13
C MET A 238 9.31 5.42 11.42
N PRO A 239 10.42 5.80 10.74
CA PRO A 239 11.24 4.84 10.01
C PRO A 239 11.94 3.89 10.97
N MET A 240 11.84 2.59 10.71
CA MET A 240 12.49 1.53 11.51
C MET A 240 12.77 0.29 10.67
N LYS A 241 13.67 -0.57 11.14
CA LYS A 241 13.92 -1.87 10.52
C LYS A 241 12.78 -2.85 10.84
N ARG A 242 12.56 -3.83 9.98
CA ARG A 242 11.49 -4.82 10.14
C ARG A 242 11.49 -5.50 11.51
N ARG A 243 12.66 -5.90 12.02
CA ARG A 243 12.76 -6.54 13.34
C ARG A 243 12.30 -5.60 14.46
N GLU A 244 12.79 -4.37 14.44
CA GLU A 244 12.43 -3.33 15.40
C GLU A 244 10.92 -3.02 15.32
N PHE A 245 10.38 -2.91 14.10
CA PHE A 245 8.95 -2.75 13.87
C PHE A 245 8.13 -3.89 14.50
N LEU A 246 8.52 -5.13 14.27
CA LEU A 246 7.76 -6.28 14.78
C LEU A 246 7.75 -6.32 16.32
N ASP A 247 8.86 -5.98 16.96
CA ASP A 247 8.94 -5.91 18.42
C ASP A 247 8.07 -4.74 18.94
N PHE A 248 8.18 -3.56 18.34
CA PHE A 248 7.36 -2.39 18.66
C PHE A 248 5.86 -2.66 18.43
N PHE A 249 5.51 -3.27 17.30
CA PHE A 249 4.13 -3.57 16.92
C PHE A 249 3.48 -4.57 17.88
N LYS A 250 4.18 -5.65 18.26
CA LYS A 250 3.69 -6.61 19.25
C LYS A 250 3.37 -5.97 20.58
N MET A 251 4.26 -5.10 21.08
CA MET A 251 4.04 -4.40 22.35
C MET A 251 2.82 -3.47 22.31
N ASN A 252 2.55 -2.85 21.17
CA ASN A 252 1.47 -1.87 21.00
C ASN A 252 0.15 -2.48 20.50
N SER A 253 0.15 -3.68 19.90
CA SER A 253 -1.05 -4.37 19.42
C SER A 253 -1.66 -5.33 20.46
N MET A 254 -0.89 -5.77 21.49
CA MET A 254 -1.42 -6.62 22.58
C MET A 254 -2.40 -5.90 23.51
N ALA A 255 -2.46 -4.58 23.48
CA ALA A 255 -3.44 -3.80 24.25
C ALA A 255 -4.87 -3.89 23.66
N ILE A 256 -5.05 -4.57 22.52
CA ILE A 256 -6.30 -4.67 21.75
C ILE A 256 -7.05 -5.99 22.04
N LYS A 257 -6.46 -6.88 22.83
CA LYS A 257 -7.10 -8.13 23.34
C LYS A 257 -7.55 -7.92 24.78
#